data_beb72cf263525685dafe6a0d11f4a6ea
#
_entry.id   beb72cf263525685dafe6a0d11f4a6ea
#
_cell.length_a   1.000
_cell.length_b   1.000
_cell.length_c   1.000
_cell.angle_alpha   90.00
_cell.angle_beta   90.00
_cell.angle_gamma   90.00
#
_symmetry.space_group_name_H-M   'P 1'
#
loop_
_entity.id
_entity.type
_entity.pdbx_description
1 polymer ?
#
loop_
_entity_poly.entity_id
_entity_poly.type
_entity_poly.pdbx_seq_one_letter_code
_entity_poly.pdbx_strand_id
1 'polypeptide(L)'
;MHENGGVMADKKISDAELEILEVLWAAGEALNANEIRTRLNEKKDWERTTVLTLIRRLLDKGVIGQEKREVYYYAPCVERSDYVKGETKSFLNKFFKGNAKNLAAALIEDEDLSREDIEELRAYFQEHFK
;
A
#
# COMPACT_ATOMS: atom_id res chain seq x y z
N MET A 1 10.48 20.59 -5.89
CA MET A 1 10.14 20.18 -5.54
C MET A 1 9.75 19.36 -5.17
N HIS A 2 9.76 18.96 -5.28
CA HIS A 2 9.50 18.16 -4.86
C HIS A 2 8.75 17.56 -4.89
N GLU A 3 8.85 17.31 -5.16
CA GLU A 3 8.13 17.00 -5.10
C GLU A 3 7.14 16.06 -4.87
N ASN A 4 6.87 15.23 -5.66
CA ASN A 4 5.79 14.25 -5.57
C ASN A 4 5.99 13.29 -4.45
N GLY A 5 7.19 12.81 -4.30
CA GLY A 5 7.54 11.96 -3.18
C GLY A 5 7.27 12.63 -1.85
N GLY A 6 7.56 13.91 -1.80
CA GLY A 6 7.32 14.67 -0.58
C GLY A 6 5.85 14.75 -0.23
N VAL A 7 5.01 14.93 -1.25
CA VAL A 7 3.57 14.98 -1.05
C VAL A 7 3.06 13.68 -0.45
N MET A 8 3.50 12.56 -0.99
CA MET A 8 3.11 11.26 -0.47
C MET A 8 3.59 11.05 0.96
N ALA A 9 4.82 11.44 1.24
CA ALA A 9 5.38 11.27 2.58
C ALA A 9 4.59 12.06 3.61
N ASP A 10 4.06 13.22 3.21
CA ASP A 10 3.35 14.10 4.13
C ASP A 10 1.91 13.71 4.32
N LYS A 11 1.35 12.89 3.43
CA LYS A 11 -0.07 12.58 3.43
C LYS A 11 -0.29 11.13 3.78
N LYS A 12 -0.65 10.93 5.01
CA LYS A 12 -0.84 9.60 5.53
C LYS A 12 -2.08 8.96 4.92
N ILE A 13 -1.94 7.71 4.53
CA ILE A 13 -3.04 6.92 3.98
C ILE A 13 -3.64 6.10 5.11
N SER A 14 -4.96 6.20 5.27
CA SER A 14 -5.64 5.40 6.28
C SER A 14 -5.78 3.95 5.82
N ASP A 15 -6.09 3.07 6.76
CA ASP A 15 -6.29 1.66 6.42
C ASP A 15 -7.42 1.49 5.42
N ALA A 16 -8.51 2.25 5.57
CA ALA A 16 -9.62 2.16 4.64
C ALA A 16 -9.23 2.65 3.25
N GLU A 17 -8.46 3.73 3.19
CA GLU A 17 -7.97 4.26 1.92
C GLU A 17 -7.04 3.26 1.25
N LEU A 18 -6.22 2.58 2.03
CA LEU A 18 -5.30 1.58 1.50
C LEU A 18 -6.05 0.43 0.85
N GLU A 19 -7.22 0.05 1.40
CA GLU A 19 -8.03 -0.98 0.79
C GLU A 19 -8.40 -0.64 -0.65
N ILE A 20 -8.74 0.63 -0.89
CA ILE A 20 -9.06 1.07 -2.25
C ILE A 20 -7.82 1.06 -3.13
N LEU A 21 -6.70 1.54 -2.62
CA LEU A 21 -5.45 1.50 -3.37
C LEU A 21 -5.08 0.07 -3.77
N GLU A 22 -5.24 -0.88 -2.85
CA GLU A 22 -4.92 -2.27 -3.15
C GLU A 22 -5.80 -2.82 -4.27
N VAL A 23 -7.08 -2.45 -4.28
CA VAL A 23 -7.96 -2.85 -5.37
C VAL A 23 -7.46 -2.30 -6.70
N LEU A 24 -7.06 -1.04 -6.71
CA LEU A 24 -6.59 -0.41 -7.94
C LEU A 24 -5.26 -1.01 -8.42
N TRP A 25 -4.35 -1.27 -7.49
CA TRP A 25 -3.08 -1.90 -7.86
C TRP A 25 -3.31 -3.31 -8.41
N ALA A 26 -4.20 -4.07 -7.78
CA ALA A 26 -4.48 -5.44 -8.23
C ALA A 26 -5.16 -5.48 -9.58
N ALA A 27 -5.97 -4.46 -9.88
CA ALA A 27 -6.71 -4.43 -11.14
C ALA A 27 -5.81 -4.25 -12.35
N GLY A 28 -4.75 -3.44 -12.21
CA GLY A 28 -3.86 -3.17 -13.32
C GLY A 28 -4.44 -2.29 -14.39
N GLU A 29 -5.60 -1.72 -14.15
CA GLU A 29 -6.28 -0.81 -15.08
C GLU A 29 -7.17 0.12 -14.28
N ALA A 30 -7.56 1.23 -14.91
CA ALA A 30 -8.44 2.19 -14.24
C ALA A 30 -9.81 1.59 -14.01
N LEU A 31 -10.40 1.90 -12.86
CA LEU A 31 -11.72 1.41 -12.49
C LEU A 31 -12.62 2.57 -12.11
N ASN A 32 -13.92 2.44 -12.40
CA ASN A 32 -14.89 3.41 -11.92
C ASN A 32 -15.32 3.05 -10.48
N ALA A 33 -16.08 3.94 -9.85
CA ALA A 33 -16.45 3.77 -8.44
C ALA A 33 -17.24 2.49 -8.21
N ASN A 34 -18.14 2.15 -9.12
CA ASN A 34 -18.93 0.92 -8.98
C ASN A 34 -18.04 -0.32 -9.02
N GLU A 35 -17.09 -0.32 -9.94
CA GLU A 35 -16.16 -1.44 -10.07
C GLU A 35 -15.30 -1.58 -8.82
N ILE A 36 -14.85 -0.45 -8.29
CA ILE A 36 -14.06 -0.46 -7.05
C ILE A 36 -14.90 -1.04 -5.93
N ARG A 37 -16.13 -0.56 -5.78
CA ARG A 37 -17.00 -1.02 -4.71
C ARG A 37 -17.31 -2.51 -4.84
N THR A 38 -17.56 -2.98 -6.04
CA THR A 38 -17.86 -4.39 -6.27
C THR A 38 -16.70 -5.27 -5.81
N ARG A 39 -15.48 -4.87 -6.16
CA ARG A 39 -14.30 -5.65 -5.78
C ARG A 39 -14.04 -5.59 -4.28
N LEU A 40 -14.23 -4.43 -3.67
CA LEU A 40 -14.10 -4.30 -2.22
C LEU A 40 -15.10 -5.18 -1.49
N ASN A 41 -16.33 -5.21 -1.99
CA ASN A 41 -17.41 -5.87 -1.27
C ASN A 41 -17.44 -7.37 -1.45
N GLU A 42 -16.48 -7.93 -2.14
CA GLU A 42 -16.24 -9.37 -2.05
C GLU A 42 -15.87 -9.75 -0.62
N LYS A 43 -15.27 -8.83 0.12
CA LYS A 43 -14.84 -9.08 1.50
C LYS A 43 -15.34 -8.06 2.50
N LYS A 44 -15.86 -6.95 2.02
CA LYS A 44 -16.35 -5.86 2.87
C LYS A 44 -17.81 -5.64 2.57
N ASP A 45 -18.41 -4.72 3.31
CA ASP A 45 -19.81 -4.36 3.07
C ASP A 45 -19.91 -2.84 3.19
N TRP A 46 -19.26 -2.15 2.24
CA TRP A 46 -19.16 -0.70 2.29
C TRP A 46 -20.22 -0.05 1.42
N GLU A 47 -20.81 1.00 1.97
CA GLU A 47 -21.79 1.79 1.23
C GLU A 47 -21.10 2.56 0.11
N ARG A 48 -21.89 2.88 -0.91
CA ARG A 48 -21.37 3.65 -2.03
C ARG A 48 -20.81 5.00 -1.59
N THR A 49 -21.51 5.66 -0.66
CA THR A 49 -21.04 6.96 -0.16
C THR A 49 -19.72 6.86 0.56
N THR A 50 -19.49 5.77 1.29
CA THR A 50 -18.22 5.55 1.95
C THR A 50 -17.10 5.42 0.93
N VAL A 51 -17.33 4.63 -0.12
CA VAL A 51 -16.34 4.42 -1.17
C VAL A 51 -16.00 5.74 -1.86
N LEU A 52 -17.04 6.52 -2.19
CA LEU A 52 -16.81 7.81 -2.85
C LEU A 52 -16.04 8.78 -1.97
N THR A 53 -16.33 8.79 -0.68
CA THR A 53 -15.61 9.65 0.26
C THR A 53 -14.12 9.28 0.30
N LEU A 54 -13.83 7.99 0.34
CA LEU A 54 -12.45 7.54 0.38
C LEU A 54 -11.71 7.83 -0.93
N ILE A 55 -12.41 7.67 -2.06
CA ILE A 55 -11.83 8.00 -3.35
C ILE A 55 -11.47 9.49 -3.38
N ARG A 56 -12.37 10.35 -2.90
CA ARG A 56 -12.10 11.79 -2.88
C ARG A 56 -10.87 12.10 -2.03
N ARG A 57 -10.75 11.45 -0.87
CA ARG A 57 -9.60 11.66 -0.01
C ARG A 57 -8.30 11.25 -0.69
N LEU A 58 -8.32 10.13 -1.40
CA LEU A 58 -7.16 9.68 -2.15
C LEU A 58 -6.79 10.64 -3.27
N LEU A 59 -7.79 11.19 -3.95
CA LEU A 59 -7.56 12.21 -4.96
C LEU A 59 -6.92 13.45 -4.34
N ASP A 60 -7.44 13.88 -3.20
CA ASP A 60 -6.92 15.05 -2.51
C ASP A 60 -5.46 14.85 -2.08
N LYS A 61 -5.12 13.63 -1.74
CA LYS A 61 -3.75 13.29 -1.34
C LYS A 61 -2.81 13.09 -2.52
N GLY A 62 -3.35 13.06 -3.73
CA GLY A 62 -2.54 12.96 -4.92
C GLY A 62 -2.00 11.57 -5.22
N VAL A 63 -2.51 10.54 -4.55
CA VAL A 63 -2.01 9.17 -4.75
C VAL A 63 -2.80 8.42 -5.81
N ILE A 64 -3.97 8.93 -6.20
CA ILE A 64 -4.68 8.41 -7.36
C ILE A 64 -5.06 9.58 -8.26
N GLY A 65 -5.29 9.27 -9.53
CA GLY A 65 -5.80 10.25 -10.49
C GLY A 65 -7.15 9.82 -10.99
N GLN A 66 -7.81 10.72 -11.70
CA GLN A 66 -9.10 10.41 -12.30
C GLN A 66 -9.14 10.85 -13.74
N GLU A 67 -9.90 10.12 -14.52
CA GLU A 67 -10.09 10.41 -15.94
C GLU A 67 -11.58 10.38 -16.24
N LYS A 68 -12.08 11.43 -16.85
CA LYS A 68 -13.48 11.50 -17.22
C LYS A 68 -13.73 10.69 -18.48
N ARG A 69 -14.63 9.72 -18.39
CA ARG A 69 -15.18 9.00 -19.53
C ARG A 69 -16.68 9.23 -19.46
N GLU A 70 -17.49 8.20 -19.58
CA GLU A 70 -18.92 8.37 -19.30
C GLU A 70 -19.10 8.69 -17.82
N VAL A 71 -18.32 8.00 -16.98
CA VAL A 71 -18.17 8.32 -15.56
C VAL A 71 -16.68 8.46 -15.30
N TYR A 72 -16.33 8.86 -14.08
CA TYR A 72 -14.91 8.96 -13.73
C TYR A 72 -14.30 7.59 -13.50
N TYR A 73 -13.11 7.41 -14.02
CA TYR A 73 -12.29 6.24 -13.79
C TYR A 73 -11.05 6.65 -12.99
N TYR A 74 -10.60 5.78 -12.13
CA TYR A 74 -9.54 6.08 -11.18
C TYR A 74 -8.39 5.09 -11.33
N ALA A 75 -7.17 5.59 -11.17
CA ALA A 75 -5.98 4.76 -11.27
C ALA A 75 -4.94 5.28 -10.29
N PRO A 76 -4.07 4.40 -9.77
CA PRO A 76 -3.04 4.88 -8.85
C PRO A 76 -2.00 5.70 -9.58
N CYS A 77 -1.48 6.71 -8.90
CA CYS A 77 -0.39 7.55 -9.41
C CYS A 77 0.96 7.10 -8.87
N VAL A 78 0.97 6.10 -8.00
CA VAL A 78 2.19 5.62 -7.36
C VAL A 78 2.25 4.12 -7.51
N GLU A 79 3.46 3.58 -7.64
CA GLU A 79 3.65 2.15 -7.72
C GLU A 79 3.54 1.54 -6.32
N ARG A 80 2.93 0.36 -6.25
CA ARG A 80 2.79 -0.31 -4.95
C ARG A 80 4.13 -0.57 -4.29
N SER A 81 5.11 -1.01 -5.07
CA SER A 81 6.43 -1.32 -4.51
C SER A 81 7.09 -0.09 -3.91
N ASP A 82 6.94 1.06 -4.55
CA ASP A 82 7.51 2.31 -4.03
C ASP A 82 6.81 2.73 -2.76
N TYR A 83 5.48 2.61 -2.73
CA TYR A 83 4.72 2.96 -1.55
C TYR A 83 5.09 2.06 -0.37
N VAL A 84 5.14 0.75 -0.61
CA VAL A 84 5.50 -0.22 0.43
C VAL A 84 6.90 0.03 0.95
N LYS A 85 7.84 0.33 0.04
CA LYS A 85 9.21 0.61 0.45
C LYS A 85 9.28 1.82 1.38
N GLY A 86 8.54 2.88 1.03
CA GLY A 86 8.51 4.09 1.87
C GLY A 86 7.90 3.82 3.24
N GLU A 87 6.81 3.07 3.27
CA GLU A 87 6.15 2.74 4.53
C GLU A 87 7.01 1.84 5.40
N THR A 88 7.71 0.89 4.79
CA THR A 88 8.61 0.01 5.52
C THR A 88 9.74 0.82 6.17
N LYS A 89 10.32 1.75 5.42
CA LYS A 89 11.37 2.58 5.95
C LYS A 89 10.89 3.46 7.08
N SER A 90 9.70 4.03 6.92
CA SER A 90 9.10 4.87 7.93
C SER A 90 8.87 4.09 9.22
N PHE A 91 8.35 2.87 9.09
CA PHE A 91 8.11 1.98 10.21
C PHE A 91 9.41 1.66 10.95
N LEU A 92 10.45 1.30 10.18
CA LEU A 92 11.75 1.00 10.76
C LEU A 92 12.31 2.17 11.55
N ASN A 93 12.22 3.36 10.97
CA ASN A 93 12.74 4.54 11.63
C ASN A 93 11.98 4.85 12.90
N LYS A 94 10.66 4.69 12.85
CA LYS A 94 9.81 5.05 13.97
C LYS A 94 9.96 4.10 15.15
N PHE A 95 10.01 2.80 14.89
CA PHE A 95 9.97 1.81 15.95
C PHE A 95 11.28 1.11 16.22
N PHE A 96 12.20 1.14 15.27
CA PHE A 96 13.48 0.41 15.40
C PHE A 96 14.69 1.29 15.10
N LYS A 97 14.48 2.58 15.00
CA LYS A 97 15.56 3.55 14.77
C LYS A 97 16.40 3.18 13.55
N GLY A 98 15.73 2.66 12.54
CA GLY A 98 16.38 2.28 11.30
C GLY A 98 17.10 0.94 11.32
N ASN A 99 16.97 0.19 12.40
CA ASN A 99 17.72 -1.06 12.56
C ASN A 99 16.87 -2.25 12.12
N ALA A 100 17.07 -2.67 10.87
CA ALA A 100 16.31 -3.80 10.30
C ALA A 100 16.61 -5.11 11.03
N LYS A 101 17.81 -5.27 11.56
CA LYS A 101 18.15 -6.48 12.29
C LYS A 101 17.28 -6.62 13.54
N ASN A 102 17.00 -5.52 14.23
CA ASN A 102 16.15 -5.57 15.40
C ASN A 102 14.71 -5.95 15.04
N LEU A 103 14.23 -5.46 13.89
CA LEU A 103 12.91 -5.87 13.40
C LEU A 103 12.88 -7.37 13.13
N ALA A 104 13.90 -7.88 12.43
CA ALA A 104 13.96 -9.31 12.13
C ALA A 104 14.00 -10.14 13.41
N ALA A 105 14.78 -9.69 14.40
CA ALA A 105 14.86 -10.40 15.67
C ALA A 105 13.50 -10.44 16.37
N ALA A 106 12.76 -9.33 16.34
CA ALA A 106 11.44 -9.28 16.95
C ALA A 106 10.49 -10.28 16.29
N LEU A 107 10.54 -10.37 14.95
CA LEU A 107 9.68 -11.31 14.23
C LEU A 107 10.03 -12.75 14.56
N ILE A 108 11.30 -13.04 14.75
CA ILE A 108 11.72 -14.39 15.12
C ILE A 108 11.30 -14.73 16.55
N GLU A 109 11.48 -13.79 17.47
CA GLU A 109 11.15 -14.00 18.88
C GLU A 109 9.65 -14.19 19.09
N ASP A 110 8.84 -13.50 18.29
CA ASP A 110 7.39 -13.61 18.39
C ASP A 110 6.84 -14.76 17.57
N GLU A 111 7.73 -15.54 16.94
CA GLU A 111 7.35 -16.70 16.15
C GLU A 111 6.47 -16.36 14.96
N ASP A 112 6.63 -15.14 14.44
CA ASP A 112 5.94 -14.74 13.21
C ASP A 112 6.58 -15.35 11.98
N LEU A 113 7.82 -15.85 12.10
CA LEU A 113 8.51 -16.52 11.02
C LEU A 113 8.64 -17.99 11.34
N SER A 114 8.19 -18.83 10.42
CA SER A 114 8.35 -20.27 10.57
C SER A 114 9.78 -20.67 10.23
N ARG A 115 10.13 -21.93 10.55
CA ARG A 115 11.42 -22.46 10.16
C ARG A 115 11.58 -22.41 8.64
N GLU A 116 10.50 -22.73 7.94
CA GLU A 116 10.47 -22.69 6.48
C GLU A 116 10.77 -21.29 5.97
N ASP A 117 10.12 -20.29 6.58
CA ASP A 117 10.33 -18.88 6.20
C ASP A 117 11.79 -18.51 6.38
N ILE A 118 12.39 -18.94 7.49
CA ILE A 118 13.78 -18.59 7.77
C ILE A 118 14.71 -19.24 6.76
N GLU A 119 14.43 -20.47 6.36
CA GLU A 119 15.26 -21.13 5.35
C GLU A 119 15.15 -20.43 4.00
N GLU A 120 13.94 -20.00 3.64
CA GLU A 120 13.75 -19.25 2.40
C GLU A 120 14.49 -17.93 2.44
N LEU A 121 14.44 -17.24 3.57
CA LEU A 121 15.14 -15.98 3.74
C LEU A 121 16.66 -16.17 3.66
N ARG A 122 17.14 -17.27 4.23
CA ARG A 122 18.55 -17.56 4.17
C ARG A 122 19.00 -17.77 2.73
N ALA A 123 18.23 -18.52 1.95
CA ALA A 123 18.55 -18.73 0.53
C ALA A 123 18.53 -17.43 -0.24
N TYR A 124 17.53 -16.60 0.02
CA TYR A 124 17.41 -15.30 -0.63
C TYR A 124 18.61 -14.42 -0.28
N PHE A 125 18.99 -14.43 0.98
CA PHE A 125 20.13 -13.65 1.44
C PHE A 125 21.41 -14.06 0.73
N GLN A 126 21.66 -15.37 0.64
CA GLN A 126 22.86 -15.88 -0.02
C GLN A 126 22.88 -15.50 -1.50
N GLU A 127 21.73 -15.58 -2.16
CA GLU A 127 21.61 -15.20 -3.55
C GLU A 127 21.89 -13.72 -3.75
N HIS A 128 21.38 -12.91 -2.85
CA HIS A 128 21.43 -11.45 -2.96
C HIS A 128 22.82 -10.88 -2.63
N PHE A 129 23.54 -11.51 -1.75
CA PHE A 129 24.80 -11.00 -1.22
C PHE A 129 26.00 -11.88 -1.52
N LYS A 130 25.95 -12.63 -2.61
CA LYS A 130 27.12 -13.47 -2.90
C LYS A 130 28.34 -12.65 -3.36
#